data_46d1d96aab136d9bf446e3a6f46c2d73
#
_entry.id   46d1d96aab136d9bf446e3a6f46c2d73
#
_cell.length_a   1.000
_cell.length_b   1.000
_cell.length_c   1.000
_cell.angle_alpha   90.00
_cell.angle_beta   90.00
_cell.angle_gamma   90.00
#
_symmetry.space_group_name_H-M   'P 1'
#
loop_
_entity.id
_entity.type
_entity.pdbx_description
1 polymer ?
#
loop_
_entity_poly.entity_id
_entity_poly.type
_entity_poly.pdbx_seq_one_letter_code
_entity_poly.pdbx_strand_id
1 'polypeptide(L)'
;MSFSVDVLAGIAIELQRGVGHQDRFQRLITTLRQVLECDASALLRYDARQFIPLAIDGLAKDVLGRRFTLEGHPRLEAIARAGDVVRFPADSDLPDPYDGLIPGQESLKVHACIGLPLFAGQNLIGALTLDGMSPDQFDVFSDEELRLIAALAAGALSNALLIEQLESQNMLPGSPSDFEQVKETQMIGLSPG
;
A
#
# COMPACT_ATOMS: atom_id res chain seq x y z
N MET A 1 2.89 17.32 17.12
CA MET A 1 4.04 16.54 17.65
C MET A 1 4.81 15.95 16.48
N SER A 2 6.08 16.19 16.41
CA SER A 2 6.91 15.51 15.41
C SER A 2 7.10 14.05 15.80
N PHE A 3 7.19 13.17 14.80
CA PHE A 3 7.57 11.78 15.05
C PHE A 3 8.97 11.72 15.65
N SER A 4 9.14 10.93 16.72
CA SER A 4 10.46 10.62 17.18
C SER A 4 11.21 9.74 16.17
N VAL A 5 12.53 9.83 16.16
CA VAL A 5 13.38 8.93 15.36
C VAL A 5 13.08 7.46 15.68
N ASP A 6 12.78 7.15 16.93
CA ASP A 6 12.45 5.80 17.38
C ASP A 6 11.18 5.26 16.73
N VAL A 7 10.14 6.10 16.58
CA VAL A 7 8.89 5.72 15.88
C VAL A 7 9.16 5.45 14.41
N LEU A 8 9.90 6.32 13.74
CA LEU A 8 10.25 6.15 12.33
C LEU A 8 11.12 4.91 12.11
N ALA A 9 12.09 4.67 12.98
CA ALA A 9 12.92 3.47 12.96
C ALA A 9 12.07 2.20 13.17
N GLY A 10 11.10 2.25 14.08
CA GLY A 10 10.17 1.15 14.32
C GLY A 10 9.35 0.81 13.08
N ILE A 11 8.83 1.80 12.39
CA ILE A 11 8.09 1.62 11.11
C ILE A 11 9.00 0.98 10.06
N ALA A 12 10.21 1.52 9.88
CA ALA A 12 11.16 1.00 8.91
C ALA A 12 11.55 -0.46 9.19
N ILE A 13 11.75 -0.82 10.46
CA ILE A 13 12.06 -2.19 10.89
C ILE A 13 10.89 -3.14 10.60
N GLU A 14 9.65 -2.74 10.93
CA GLU A 14 8.46 -3.56 10.66
C GLU A 14 8.29 -3.83 9.15
N LEU A 15 8.57 -2.83 8.32
CA LEU A 15 8.53 -2.98 6.86
C LEU A 15 9.54 -4.01 6.35
N GLN A 16 10.72 -4.09 6.96
CA GLN A 16 11.77 -5.03 6.54
C GLN A 16 11.52 -6.45 7.04
N ARG A 17 10.96 -6.62 8.24
CA ARG A 17 10.68 -7.94 8.83
C ARG A 17 9.69 -8.77 8.03
N GLY A 18 8.81 -8.12 7.30
CA GLY A 18 7.75 -8.78 6.54
C GLY A 18 8.11 -9.16 5.12
N VAL A 19 9.36 -8.99 4.69
CA VAL A 19 9.77 -9.34 3.32
C VAL A 19 9.44 -10.81 3.03
N GLY A 20 8.46 -11.06 2.14
CA GLY A 20 8.00 -12.40 1.79
C GLY A 20 6.72 -12.87 2.48
N HIS A 21 6.15 -12.15 3.42
CA HIS A 21 4.88 -12.49 4.07
C HIS A 21 3.73 -11.61 3.59
N GLN A 22 2.55 -12.21 3.42
CA GLN A 22 1.34 -11.51 2.99
C GLN A 22 0.85 -10.47 4.00
N ASP A 23 1.18 -10.62 5.28
CA ASP A 23 0.72 -9.75 6.35
C ASP A 23 1.60 -8.50 6.58
N ARG A 24 2.69 -8.30 5.84
CA ARG A 24 3.56 -7.12 5.99
C ARG A 24 2.82 -5.81 5.73
N PHE A 25 1.94 -5.76 4.75
CA PHE A 25 1.14 -4.58 4.45
C PHE A 25 0.12 -4.32 5.54
N GLN A 26 -0.48 -5.37 6.08
CA GLN A 26 -1.41 -5.26 7.19
C GLN A 26 -0.71 -4.73 8.44
N ARG A 27 0.48 -5.21 8.76
CA ARG A 27 1.29 -4.72 9.89
C ARG A 27 1.64 -3.24 9.72
N LEU A 28 2.06 -2.84 8.53
CA LEU A 28 2.35 -1.44 8.22
C LEU A 28 1.13 -0.56 8.49
N ILE A 29 -0.02 -0.91 7.91
CA ILE A 29 -1.24 -0.12 8.03
C ILE A 29 -1.73 -0.06 9.47
N THR A 30 -1.71 -1.17 10.20
CA THR A 30 -2.07 -1.20 11.62
C THR A 30 -1.14 -0.31 12.46
N THR A 31 0.17 -0.38 12.22
CA THR A 31 1.15 0.47 12.91
C THR A 31 0.93 1.94 12.59
N LEU A 32 0.75 2.29 11.32
CA LEU A 32 0.51 3.67 10.91
C LEU A 32 -0.77 4.24 11.49
N ARG A 33 -1.86 3.47 11.50
CA ARG A 33 -3.10 3.90 12.12
C ARG A 33 -2.95 4.22 13.59
N GLN A 34 -2.20 3.41 14.33
CA GLN A 34 -1.94 3.62 15.75
C GLN A 34 -1.04 4.84 15.99
N VAL A 35 0.06 4.97 15.24
CA VAL A 35 1.03 6.06 15.38
C VAL A 35 0.43 7.41 14.98
N LEU A 36 -0.37 7.43 13.93
CA LEU A 36 -1.00 8.65 13.42
C LEU A 36 -2.34 8.95 14.09
N GLU A 37 -2.79 8.07 14.96
CA GLU A 37 -4.08 8.20 15.67
C GLU A 37 -5.24 8.51 14.73
N CYS A 38 -5.27 7.86 13.55
CA CYS A 38 -6.35 8.01 12.59
C CYS A 38 -7.44 6.95 12.79
N ASP A 39 -8.64 7.25 12.34
CA ASP A 39 -9.80 6.37 12.49
C ASP A 39 -9.80 5.24 11.47
N ALA A 40 -9.24 5.47 10.29
CA ALA A 40 -9.06 4.47 9.26
C ALA A 40 -7.83 4.74 8.41
N SER A 41 -7.26 3.68 7.86
CA SER A 41 -6.16 3.77 6.89
C SER A 41 -6.25 2.65 5.85
N ALA A 42 -5.73 2.91 4.66
CA ALA A 42 -5.65 1.95 3.58
C ALA A 42 -4.35 2.10 2.79
N LEU A 43 -3.77 0.97 2.42
CA LEU A 43 -2.70 0.90 1.44
C LEU A 43 -3.27 0.37 0.13
N LEU A 44 -3.13 1.14 -0.92
CA LEU A 44 -3.68 0.86 -2.23
C LEU A 44 -2.56 0.68 -3.25
N ARG A 45 -2.65 -0.37 -4.08
CA ARG A 45 -1.83 -0.52 -5.28
C ARG A 45 -2.48 0.24 -6.44
N TYR A 46 -1.68 0.91 -7.25
CA TYR A 46 -2.15 1.55 -8.48
C TYR A 46 -1.81 0.68 -9.69
N ASP A 47 -2.84 0.34 -10.47
CA ASP A 47 -2.70 -0.41 -11.70
C ASP A 47 -3.87 -0.10 -12.66
N ALA A 48 -3.57 0.07 -13.94
CA ALA A 48 -4.58 0.26 -15.00
C ALA A 48 -5.63 1.34 -14.67
N ARG A 49 -5.20 2.51 -14.16
CA ARG A 49 -6.05 3.66 -13.77
C ARG A 49 -7.05 3.35 -12.65
N GLN A 50 -6.72 2.40 -11.80
CA GLN A 50 -7.52 2.09 -10.62
C GLN A 50 -6.64 1.84 -9.41
N PHE A 51 -7.20 2.04 -8.23
CA PHE A 51 -6.59 1.67 -6.97
C PHE A 51 -7.18 0.37 -6.43
N ILE A 52 -6.31 -0.54 -6.04
CA ILE A 52 -6.63 -1.87 -5.53
C ILE A 52 -6.20 -1.95 -4.08
N PRO A 53 -7.12 -2.11 -3.11
CA PRO A 53 -6.75 -2.24 -1.71
C PRO A 53 -5.89 -3.48 -1.44
N LEU A 54 -4.73 -3.28 -0.80
CA LEU A 54 -3.84 -4.35 -0.35
C LEU A 54 -3.98 -4.63 1.14
N ALA A 55 -4.17 -3.58 1.94
CA ALA A 55 -4.36 -3.68 3.38
C ALA A 55 -5.22 -2.52 3.86
N ILE A 56 -6.04 -2.77 4.85
CA ILE A 56 -6.92 -1.78 5.49
C ILE A 56 -6.90 -1.95 7.00
N ASP A 57 -7.15 -0.86 7.72
CA ASP A 57 -7.45 -0.88 9.14
C ASP A 57 -8.47 0.21 9.46
N GLY A 58 -9.49 -0.12 10.24
CA GLY A 58 -10.59 0.77 10.58
C GLY A 58 -11.66 0.92 9.49
N LEU A 59 -11.58 0.20 8.40
CA LEU A 59 -12.57 0.15 7.32
C LEU A 59 -13.32 -1.19 7.31
N ALA A 60 -14.52 -1.21 6.72
CA ALA A 60 -15.28 -2.43 6.51
C ALA A 60 -14.49 -3.42 5.63
N LYS A 61 -14.54 -4.71 5.98
CA LYS A 61 -13.71 -5.75 5.33
C LYS A 61 -13.97 -5.91 3.83
N ASP A 62 -15.16 -5.57 3.36
CA ASP A 62 -15.52 -5.64 1.95
C ASP A 62 -14.73 -4.65 1.07
N VAL A 63 -14.11 -3.62 1.66
CA VAL A 63 -13.21 -2.69 0.95
C VAL A 63 -12.07 -3.44 0.27
N LEU A 64 -11.54 -4.49 0.87
CA LEU A 64 -10.46 -5.30 0.27
C LEU A 64 -10.85 -5.95 -1.06
N GLY A 65 -12.14 -6.22 -1.27
CA GLY A 65 -12.65 -6.79 -2.52
C GLY A 65 -13.00 -5.75 -3.60
N ARG A 66 -12.92 -4.47 -3.27
CA ARG A 66 -13.30 -3.39 -4.18
C ARG A 66 -12.17 -3.02 -5.13
N ARG A 67 -12.57 -2.32 -6.22
CA ARG A 67 -11.67 -1.65 -7.15
C ARG A 67 -12.16 -0.23 -7.31
N PHE A 68 -11.26 0.73 -7.13
CA PHE A 68 -11.59 2.16 -7.20
C PHE A 68 -11.02 2.74 -8.47
N THR A 69 -11.85 2.87 -9.49
CA THR A 69 -11.47 3.55 -10.74
C THR A 69 -11.30 5.04 -10.50
N LEU A 70 -10.37 5.69 -11.19
CA LEU A 70 -10.15 7.14 -11.04
C LEU A 70 -11.40 7.94 -11.44
N GLU A 71 -12.08 7.53 -12.50
CA GLU A 71 -13.24 8.23 -13.07
C GLU A 71 -14.42 8.33 -12.10
N GLY A 72 -14.54 7.38 -11.17
CA GLY A 72 -15.63 7.37 -10.18
C GLY A 72 -15.25 7.93 -8.82
N HIS A 73 -13.99 8.28 -8.60
CA HIS A 73 -13.44 8.60 -7.29
C HIS A 73 -12.54 9.84 -7.34
N PRO A 74 -13.12 11.05 -7.32
CA PRO A 74 -12.34 12.29 -7.54
C PRO A 74 -11.26 12.56 -6.51
N ARG A 75 -11.38 12.12 -5.25
CA ARG A 75 -10.28 12.23 -4.28
C ARG A 75 -9.09 11.36 -4.66
N LEU A 76 -9.33 10.13 -5.07
CA LEU A 76 -8.27 9.22 -5.52
C LEU A 76 -7.62 9.73 -6.82
N GLU A 77 -8.39 10.30 -7.72
CA GLU A 77 -7.86 10.96 -8.91
C GLU A 77 -6.95 12.15 -8.54
N ALA A 78 -7.36 12.96 -7.58
CA ALA A 78 -6.55 14.09 -7.09
C ALA A 78 -5.23 13.60 -6.49
N ILE A 79 -5.24 12.51 -5.71
CA ILE A 79 -4.02 11.90 -5.14
C ILE A 79 -3.10 11.41 -6.27
N ALA A 80 -3.64 10.71 -7.26
CA ALA A 80 -2.87 10.18 -8.38
C ALA A 80 -2.17 11.27 -9.20
N ARG A 81 -2.77 12.45 -9.30
CA ARG A 81 -2.25 13.58 -10.08
C ARG A 81 -1.33 14.52 -9.30
N ALA A 82 -1.44 14.55 -7.99
CA ALA A 82 -0.79 15.57 -7.16
C ALA A 82 0.74 15.45 -7.11
N GLY A 83 1.27 14.25 -7.14
CA GLY A 83 2.70 14.00 -7.01
C GLY A 83 3.28 14.28 -5.61
N ASP A 84 2.47 14.68 -4.65
CA ASP A 84 2.84 15.04 -3.29
C ASP A 84 1.66 14.83 -2.33
N VAL A 85 1.86 15.09 -1.04
CA VAL A 85 0.84 15.01 0.00
C VAL A 85 -0.40 15.82 -0.38
N VAL A 86 -1.57 15.21 -0.28
CA VAL A 86 -2.86 15.86 -0.50
C VAL A 86 -3.68 15.82 0.78
N ARG A 87 -4.14 16.98 1.21
CA ARG A 87 -5.04 17.12 2.36
C ARG A 87 -6.42 17.49 1.88
N PHE A 88 -7.43 16.75 2.32
CA PHE A 88 -8.83 17.04 2.05
C PHE A 88 -9.46 17.55 3.35
N PRO A 89 -9.85 18.84 3.41
CA PRO A 89 -10.50 19.40 4.58
C PRO A 89 -11.93 18.89 4.75
N ALA A 90 -12.51 19.09 5.92
CA ALA A 90 -13.86 18.65 6.25
C ALA A 90 -14.96 19.26 5.34
N ASP A 91 -14.71 20.42 4.78
CA ASP A 91 -15.60 21.14 3.87
C ASP A 91 -15.30 20.85 2.39
N SER A 92 -14.50 19.84 2.10
CA SER A 92 -14.22 19.44 0.72
C SER A 92 -15.50 18.96 0.02
N ASP A 93 -15.77 19.50 -1.16
CA ASP A 93 -16.89 19.07 -2.01
C ASP A 93 -16.68 17.70 -2.65
N LEU A 94 -15.45 17.20 -2.61
CA LEU A 94 -15.11 15.88 -3.17
C LEU A 94 -15.55 14.78 -2.22
N PRO A 95 -16.39 13.82 -2.65
CA PRO A 95 -16.80 12.71 -1.80
C PRO A 95 -15.61 11.82 -1.45
N ASP A 96 -15.57 11.36 -0.19
CA ASP A 96 -14.59 10.38 0.26
C ASP A 96 -15.00 8.98 -0.23
N PRO A 97 -14.07 8.19 -0.80
CA PRO A 97 -14.37 6.84 -1.27
C PRO A 97 -14.77 5.87 -0.15
N TYR A 98 -14.50 6.23 1.10
CA TYR A 98 -14.79 5.39 2.27
C TYR A 98 -15.95 5.90 3.13
N ASP A 99 -16.68 6.93 2.68
CA ASP A 99 -17.86 7.41 3.40
C ASP A 99 -18.86 6.26 3.62
N GLY A 100 -19.29 6.10 4.87
CA GLY A 100 -20.17 5.00 5.27
C GLY A 100 -19.49 3.64 5.46
N LEU A 101 -18.17 3.54 5.27
CA LEU A 101 -17.42 2.28 5.35
C LEU A 101 -16.58 2.13 6.61
N ILE A 102 -16.69 3.07 7.57
CA ILE A 102 -16.09 2.97 8.89
C ILE A 102 -17.08 2.28 9.83
N PRO A 103 -16.79 1.07 10.34
CA PRO A 103 -17.71 0.32 11.20
C PRO A 103 -18.10 1.11 12.45
N GLY A 104 -19.41 1.12 12.76
CA GLY A 104 -19.99 1.85 13.87
C GLY A 104 -20.23 3.35 13.60
N GLN A 105 -19.86 3.84 12.44
CA GLN A 105 -19.99 5.24 12.03
C GLN A 105 -20.55 5.39 10.61
N GLU A 106 -21.42 4.48 10.21
CA GLU A 106 -21.92 4.38 8.82
C GLU A 106 -22.75 5.59 8.39
N SER A 107 -23.31 6.31 9.36
CA SER A 107 -24.09 7.54 9.10
C SER A 107 -23.23 8.82 9.10
N LEU A 108 -21.98 8.73 9.51
CA LEU A 108 -21.08 9.88 9.57
C LEU A 108 -20.17 9.93 8.34
N LYS A 109 -19.92 11.15 7.89
CA LYS A 109 -18.92 11.40 6.85
C LYS A 109 -17.52 11.53 7.45
N VAL A 110 -16.52 11.15 6.69
CA VAL A 110 -15.12 11.42 7.03
C VAL A 110 -14.87 12.93 7.03
N HIS A 111 -14.29 13.44 8.13
CA HIS A 111 -14.08 14.88 8.35
C HIS A 111 -12.68 15.36 8.00
N ALA A 112 -11.70 14.47 7.94
CA ALA A 112 -10.35 14.79 7.49
C ALA A 112 -9.80 13.59 6.73
N CYS A 113 -9.15 13.85 5.61
CA CYS A 113 -8.51 12.82 4.81
C CYS A 113 -7.15 13.32 4.32
N ILE A 114 -6.16 12.43 4.35
CA ILE A 114 -4.86 12.64 3.73
C ILE A 114 -4.64 11.55 2.70
N GLY A 115 -4.19 11.94 1.52
CA GLY A 115 -3.70 11.06 0.49
C GLY A 115 -2.21 11.21 0.27
N LEU A 116 -1.48 10.11 0.32
CA LEU A 116 -0.04 10.05 0.07
C LEU A 116 0.19 9.20 -1.19
N PRO A 117 0.50 9.82 -2.34
CA PRO A 117 0.86 9.04 -3.52
C PRO A 117 2.20 8.34 -3.30
N LEU A 118 2.30 7.10 -3.76
CA LEU A 118 3.50 6.26 -3.61
C LEU A 118 4.15 6.05 -4.96
N PHE A 119 5.44 6.39 -5.06
CA PHE A 119 6.20 6.32 -6.31
C PHE A 119 7.37 5.36 -6.22
N ALA A 120 7.61 4.63 -7.31
CA ALA A 120 8.89 3.99 -7.60
C ALA A 120 9.57 4.80 -8.72
N GLY A 121 10.58 5.59 -8.38
CA GLY A 121 11.11 6.60 -9.29
C GLY A 121 10.05 7.64 -9.62
N GLN A 122 9.68 7.75 -10.89
CA GLN A 122 8.62 8.67 -11.36
C GLN A 122 7.28 7.98 -11.60
N ASN A 123 7.21 6.67 -11.38
CA ASN A 123 6.01 5.89 -11.64
C ASN A 123 5.16 5.79 -10.39
N LEU A 124 3.89 6.17 -10.50
CA LEU A 124 2.90 5.95 -9.45
C LEU A 124 2.64 4.46 -9.31
N ILE A 125 2.87 3.91 -8.12
CA ILE A 125 2.66 2.48 -7.81
C ILE A 125 1.54 2.25 -6.81
N GLY A 126 1.11 3.27 -6.09
CA GLY A 126 0.07 3.13 -5.09
C GLY A 126 -0.27 4.42 -4.38
N ALA A 127 -1.05 4.30 -3.35
CA ALA A 127 -1.39 5.38 -2.43
C ALA A 127 -1.60 4.85 -1.01
N LEU A 128 -1.35 5.73 -0.06
CA LEU A 128 -1.71 5.56 1.34
C LEU A 128 -2.79 6.59 1.67
N THR A 129 -3.90 6.15 2.22
CA THR A 129 -4.97 7.04 2.68
C THR A 129 -5.12 6.97 4.19
N LEU A 130 -5.30 8.12 4.80
CA LEU A 130 -5.53 8.29 6.24
C LEU A 130 -6.82 9.07 6.42
N ASP A 131 -7.75 8.53 7.18
CA ASP A 131 -9.06 9.13 7.40
C ASP A 131 -9.29 9.39 8.89
N GLY A 132 -9.86 10.54 9.19
CA GLY A 132 -10.19 10.99 10.53
C GLY A 132 -11.61 11.55 10.62
N MET A 133 -12.24 11.37 11.78
CA MET A 133 -13.59 11.85 12.06
C MET A 133 -13.63 13.27 12.63
N SER A 134 -12.47 13.85 12.95
CA SER A 134 -12.33 15.22 13.42
C SER A 134 -11.69 16.11 12.36
N PRO A 135 -12.20 17.34 12.11
CA PRO A 135 -11.76 18.17 10.97
C PRO A 135 -10.28 18.54 10.98
N ASP A 136 -9.68 18.69 12.14
CA ASP A 136 -8.30 19.13 12.36
C ASP A 136 -7.37 18.03 12.85
N GLN A 137 -7.81 16.79 12.73
CA GLN A 137 -7.14 15.61 13.30
C GLN A 137 -5.67 15.45 12.85
N PHE A 138 -5.36 15.84 11.63
CA PHE A 138 -4.03 15.67 11.03
C PHE A 138 -3.19 16.95 10.97
N ASP A 139 -3.65 18.06 11.57
CA ASP A 139 -2.93 19.33 11.54
C ASP A 139 -1.62 19.29 12.34
N VAL A 140 -1.48 18.31 13.24
CA VAL A 140 -0.27 18.10 14.04
C VAL A 140 0.91 17.54 13.24
N PHE A 141 0.66 16.98 12.05
CA PHE A 141 1.70 16.38 11.20
C PHE A 141 2.11 17.36 10.10
N SER A 142 3.42 17.57 9.94
CA SER A 142 3.96 18.33 8.82
C SER A 142 3.92 17.52 7.51
N ASP A 143 3.94 18.22 6.39
CA ASP A 143 4.03 17.56 5.07
C ASP A 143 5.34 16.79 4.92
N GLU A 144 6.44 17.26 5.51
CA GLU A 144 7.73 16.56 5.49
C GLU A 144 7.67 15.22 6.23
N GLU A 145 7.01 15.18 7.41
CA GLU A 145 6.79 13.93 8.14
C GLU A 145 5.94 12.96 7.33
N LEU A 146 4.89 13.45 6.68
CA LEU A 146 4.02 12.62 5.83
C LEU A 146 4.75 12.14 4.57
N ARG A 147 5.60 12.96 3.96
CA ARG A 147 6.45 12.53 2.83
C ARG A 147 7.42 11.41 3.22
N LEU A 148 7.96 11.46 4.43
CA LEU A 148 8.83 10.40 4.93
C LEU A 148 8.05 9.09 5.10
N ILE A 149 6.85 9.13 5.67
CA ILE A 149 5.96 7.98 5.76
C ILE A 149 5.65 7.42 4.36
N ALA A 150 5.32 8.29 3.41
CA ALA A 150 5.07 7.89 2.02
C ALA A 150 6.29 7.21 1.38
N ALA A 151 7.50 7.74 1.61
CA ALA A 151 8.72 7.14 1.08
C ALA A 151 8.98 5.74 1.64
N LEU A 152 8.78 5.54 2.94
CA LEU A 152 8.91 4.22 3.59
C LEU A 152 7.88 3.22 3.03
N ALA A 153 6.62 3.64 2.92
CA ALA A 153 5.55 2.81 2.37
C ALA A 153 5.79 2.48 0.89
N ALA A 154 6.25 3.45 0.10
CA ALA A 154 6.57 3.24 -1.32
C ALA A 154 7.71 2.24 -1.52
N GLY A 155 8.75 2.30 -0.69
CA GLY A 155 9.85 1.33 -0.72
C GLY A 155 9.37 -0.09 -0.42
N ALA A 156 8.53 -0.26 0.58
CA ALA A 156 7.95 -1.55 0.92
C ALA A 156 7.05 -2.10 -0.19
N LEU A 157 6.19 -1.26 -0.75
CA LEU A 157 5.31 -1.67 -1.85
C LEU A 157 6.11 -2.04 -3.09
N SER A 158 7.11 -1.24 -3.45
CA SER A 158 7.99 -1.52 -4.60
C SER A 158 8.70 -2.86 -4.46
N ASN A 159 9.29 -3.14 -3.28
CA ASN A 159 9.94 -4.41 -3.00
C ASN A 159 8.97 -5.59 -3.10
N ALA A 160 7.76 -5.45 -2.60
CA ALA A 160 6.74 -6.47 -2.68
C ALA A 160 6.33 -6.80 -4.12
N LEU A 161 6.15 -5.77 -4.94
CA LEU A 161 5.80 -5.96 -6.36
C LEU A 161 6.93 -6.64 -7.13
N LEU A 162 8.19 -6.33 -6.82
CA LEU A 162 9.35 -7.02 -7.40
C LEU A 162 9.41 -8.49 -7.00
N ILE A 163 9.14 -8.80 -5.73
CA ILE A 163 9.10 -10.19 -5.24
C ILE A 163 8.00 -10.98 -5.94
N GLU A 164 6.80 -10.44 -6.05
CA GLU A 164 5.69 -11.07 -6.80
C GLU A 164 6.07 -11.35 -8.25
N GLN A 165 6.75 -10.40 -8.90
CA GLN A 165 7.20 -10.56 -10.28
C GLN A 165 8.24 -11.67 -10.41
N LEU A 166 9.20 -11.79 -9.48
CA LEU A 166 10.19 -12.84 -9.46
C LEU A 166 9.55 -14.22 -9.19
N GLU A 167 8.61 -14.30 -8.28
CA GLU A 167 7.85 -15.51 -8.00
C GLU A 167 7.06 -15.98 -9.24
N SER A 168 6.45 -15.08 -9.98
CA SER A 168 5.74 -15.38 -11.23
C SER A 168 6.68 -15.92 -12.31
N GLN A 169 7.91 -15.41 -12.40
CA GLN A 169 8.92 -15.90 -13.35
C GLN A 169 9.43 -17.30 -13.00
N ASN A 170 9.54 -17.64 -11.71
CA ASN A 170 9.93 -18.98 -11.26
C ASN A 170 8.83 -20.04 -11.49
N MET A 171 7.59 -19.65 -11.74
CA MET A 171 6.49 -20.53 -12.11
C MET A 171 6.37 -20.79 -13.62
N LEU A 172 7.21 -20.14 -14.44
CA LEU A 172 7.25 -20.40 -15.89
C LEU A 172 8.00 -21.71 -16.20
N PRO A 173 7.63 -22.45 -17.31
CA PRO A 173 8.35 -23.64 -17.75
C PRO A 173 9.83 -23.33 -17.96
N GLY A 174 10.71 -24.00 -17.26
CA GLY A 174 12.15 -23.70 -17.21
C GLY A 174 12.69 -23.60 -15.79
N SER A 175 11.94 -24.06 -14.80
CA SER A 175 12.41 -24.14 -13.41
C SER A 175 13.64 -25.05 -13.28
N PRO A 176 14.49 -24.85 -12.26
CA PRO A 176 15.71 -25.65 -12.05
C PRO A 176 15.49 -27.16 -12.04
N SER A 177 14.28 -27.65 -11.74
CA SER A 177 13.93 -29.06 -11.83
C SER A 177 14.00 -29.64 -13.26
N ASP A 178 13.78 -28.78 -14.27
CA ASP A 178 13.85 -29.23 -15.68
C ASP A 178 15.29 -29.41 -16.17
N PHE A 179 16.25 -28.71 -15.54
CA PHE A 179 17.67 -28.82 -15.86
C PHE A 179 18.33 -30.08 -15.26
N GLU A 180 17.83 -30.56 -14.14
CA GLU A 180 18.34 -31.82 -13.54
C GLU A 180 17.90 -33.04 -14.33
N GLN A 181 16.70 -33.08 -14.87
CA GLN A 181 16.22 -34.17 -15.70
C GLN A 181 16.97 -34.30 -17.03
N VAL A 182 17.42 -33.19 -17.61
CA VAL A 182 18.20 -33.18 -18.84
C VAL A 182 19.61 -33.75 -18.61
N LYS A 183 20.21 -33.54 -17.44
CA LYS A 183 21.53 -34.11 -17.11
C LYS A 183 21.48 -35.64 -16.90
N GLU A 184 20.44 -36.16 -16.30
CA GLU A 184 20.29 -37.63 -16.15
C GLU A 184 20.08 -38.34 -17.48
N THR A 185 19.37 -37.72 -18.41
CA THR A 185 19.11 -38.35 -19.73
C THR A 185 20.36 -38.35 -20.61
N GLN A 186 21.30 -37.43 -20.44
CA GLN A 186 22.55 -37.41 -21.19
C GLN A 186 23.63 -38.38 -20.66
N MET A 187 23.53 -38.83 -19.41
CA MET A 187 24.50 -39.77 -18.83
C MET A 187 24.20 -41.22 -19.15
N ILE A 188 23.01 -41.56 -19.64
CA ILE A 188 22.63 -42.94 -20.00
C ILE A 188 23.03 -43.32 -21.43
N GLY A 189 23.56 -42.38 -22.21
CA GLY A 189 23.89 -42.60 -23.64
C GLY A 189 25.33 -42.98 -23.99
N LEU A 190 26.20 -43.23 -23.03
CA LEU A 190 27.59 -43.66 -23.27
C LEU A 190 27.84 -45.03 -22.68
N SER A 191 27.39 -46.09 -23.40
CA SER A 191 27.93 -47.43 -23.24
C SER A 191 29.17 -47.57 -24.14
N PRO A 192 30.31 -48.04 -23.63
CA PRO A 192 31.47 -48.34 -24.47
C PRO A 192 31.22 -49.64 -25.25
N GLY A 193 31.32 -49.51 -26.54
CA GLY A 193 31.49 -50.64 -27.42
C GLY A 193 32.96 -51.00 -27.59
#